data_216bed7d09c0852a659d8e3783f98e42
#
_entry.id   216bed7d09c0852a659d8e3783f98e42
#
_cell.length_a   1.000
_cell.length_b   1.000
_cell.length_c   1.000
_cell.angle_alpha   90.00
_cell.angle_beta   90.00
_cell.angle_gamma   90.00
#
_symmetry.space_group_name_H-M   'P 1'
#
loop_
_entity.id
_entity.type
_entity.pdbx_description
1 polymer ?
#
loop_
_entity_poly.entity_id
_entity_poly.type
_entity_poly.pdbx_seq_one_letter_code
_entity_poly.pdbx_strand_id
1 'polypeptide(L)'
;MYKKFKVLSFALAISLFLFGCEKSTASSKKEDVTVQIGIQQGLSPLLLAQKKGWFEEEFKKEGVKVKWTEFQSGPPYFEAIASNRLDFGEVGNSPVISAQAAGIEFTEIANTSYARKGTGILVQKDSKITSVKDLKGKKIAVAKGSSAFNLLYRALEKEGINAKDVNVIQLQPDEAQPAFESGSVDAWAIWDPFISLHTLNKGAKVITDGEQLNVSSPEFLIARTKFAKEHPELVEKFLKVYEKARVWQGSNLDEAIKIYTSAKKIDAEIVKEVFDHDKPILVPVTKEIIEEQQKTADFQYKLGSIKKEIKTDKVVDNSFVEKAVKAK
;
A
#
# COMPACT_ATOMS: atom_id res chain seq x y z
N MET A 1 -64.60 -17.41 44.42
CA MET A 1 -64.92 -16.41 45.48
C MET A 1 -64.73 -15.02 44.89
N TYR A 2 -65.81 -14.26 44.90
CA TYR A 2 -65.98 -12.90 44.40
C TYR A 2 -65.20 -11.87 45.22
N LYS A 3 -64.67 -10.80 44.52
CA LYS A 3 -64.82 -9.38 44.98
C LYS A 3 -64.12 -8.47 44.00
N LYS A 4 -64.87 -7.77 43.22
CA LYS A 4 -65.48 -6.42 43.24
C LYS A 4 -64.51 -5.32 42.69
N PHE A 5 -64.94 -4.82 41.52
CA PHE A 5 -64.88 -3.47 40.97
C PHE A 5 -64.64 -2.33 41.97
N LYS A 6 -63.78 -1.38 41.57
CA LYS A 6 -64.03 0.06 41.77
C LYS A 6 -63.49 0.87 40.57
N VAL A 7 -64.43 1.43 39.86
CA VAL A 7 -64.28 2.52 38.88
C VAL A 7 -64.00 3.79 39.66
N LEU A 8 -63.04 4.58 39.27
CA LEU A 8 -62.98 5.99 39.67
C LEU A 8 -62.56 6.82 38.43
N SER A 9 -63.57 7.51 37.92
CA SER A 9 -63.44 8.58 36.92
C SER A 9 -62.71 9.76 37.53
N PHE A 10 -61.70 10.33 36.85
CA PHE A 10 -61.26 11.68 37.17
C PHE A 10 -60.99 12.52 35.89
N ALA A 11 -61.42 13.73 35.99
CA ALA A 11 -61.73 14.74 35.01
C ALA A 11 -60.59 15.12 34.03
N LEU A 12 -61.04 15.47 32.84
CA LEU A 12 -60.45 16.18 31.76
C LEU A 12 -59.97 17.58 32.21
N ALA A 13 -58.63 17.83 32.09
CA ALA A 13 -58.09 19.17 32.17
C ALA A 13 -57.32 19.41 30.84
N ILE A 14 -57.94 20.15 29.96
CA ILE A 14 -57.34 20.66 28.69
C ILE A 14 -56.39 21.78 29.06
N SER A 15 -55.08 21.55 28.91
CA SER A 15 -54.06 22.59 28.97
C SER A 15 -53.54 22.82 27.53
N LEU A 16 -53.95 23.92 26.92
CA LEU A 16 -53.40 24.46 25.69
C LEU A 16 -51.93 24.84 25.95
N PHE A 17 -51.00 24.03 25.49
CA PHE A 17 -49.62 24.45 25.33
C PHE A 17 -49.41 25.04 23.94
N LEU A 18 -49.20 26.34 23.93
CA LEU A 18 -48.69 27.10 22.78
C LEU A 18 -47.34 26.51 22.37
N PHE A 19 -47.30 25.80 21.26
CA PHE A 19 -46.04 25.41 20.59
C PHE A 19 -45.39 26.67 20.01
N GLY A 20 -44.48 27.25 20.77
CA GLY A 20 -43.46 28.17 20.22
C GLY A 20 -42.57 27.40 19.26
N CYS A 21 -42.61 27.76 17.98
CA CYS A 21 -41.59 27.32 17.01
C CYS A 21 -40.24 27.96 17.37
N GLU A 22 -39.47 27.27 18.21
CA GLU A 22 -38.07 27.52 18.37
C GLU A 22 -37.39 26.92 17.17
N LYS A 23 -36.85 27.77 16.27
CA LYS A 23 -35.97 27.38 15.20
C LYS A 23 -34.72 26.76 15.85
N SER A 24 -34.75 25.44 16.03
CA SER A 24 -33.57 24.67 16.33
C SER A 24 -32.65 24.82 15.14
N THR A 25 -31.68 25.73 15.23
CA THR A 25 -30.48 25.70 14.43
C THR A 25 -29.74 24.42 14.82
N ALA A 26 -30.05 23.34 14.11
CA ALA A 26 -29.23 22.13 14.14
C ALA A 26 -27.83 22.53 13.68
N SER A 27 -26.98 22.90 14.62
CA SER A 27 -25.53 22.84 14.43
C SER A 27 -25.25 21.39 14.11
N SER A 28 -25.02 21.09 12.84
CA SER A 28 -24.46 19.82 12.42
C SER A 28 -23.13 19.70 13.17
N LYS A 29 -23.06 18.87 14.22
CA LYS A 29 -21.78 18.41 14.75
C LYS A 29 -21.05 17.82 13.55
N LYS A 30 -20.03 18.52 13.05
CA LYS A 30 -19.07 17.94 12.11
C LYS A 30 -18.59 16.67 12.80
N GLU A 31 -18.93 15.50 12.26
CA GLU A 31 -18.39 14.25 12.77
C GLU A 31 -16.87 14.39 12.79
N ASP A 32 -16.25 13.97 13.89
CA ASP A 32 -14.79 13.99 14.05
C ASP A 32 -14.18 12.97 13.06
N VAL A 33 -13.94 13.41 11.83
CA VAL A 33 -13.35 12.56 10.79
C VAL A 33 -11.92 12.23 11.20
N THR A 34 -11.59 10.95 11.17
CA THR A 34 -10.23 10.46 11.34
C THR A 34 -9.80 9.76 10.07
N VAL A 35 -8.76 10.28 9.42
CA VAL A 35 -8.14 9.68 8.23
C VAL A 35 -7.12 8.64 8.68
N GLN A 36 -7.23 7.42 8.16
CA GLN A 36 -6.33 6.32 8.46
C GLN A 36 -5.38 6.09 7.28
N ILE A 37 -4.08 6.31 7.50
CA ILE A 37 -3.04 6.21 6.47
C ILE A 37 -2.13 5.03 6.79
N GLY A 38 -1.90 4.18 5.79
CA GLY A 38 -0.98 3.06 5.88
C GLY A 38 0.39 3.40 5.31
N ILE A 39 1.44 2.92 5.97
CA ILE A 39 2.81 2.93 5.43
C ILE A 39 3.38 1.53 5.43
N GLN A 40 4.33 1.30 4.53
CA GLN A 40 5.11 0.05 4.46
C GLN A 40 6.58 0.30 4.84
N GLN A 41 7.40 -0.72 4.64
CA GLN A 41 8.83 -0.67 4.96
C GLN A 41 9.65 0.16 3.96
N GLY A 42 9.09 0.50 2.79
CA GLY A 42 9.75 1.27 1.74
C GLY A 42 10.14 2.70 2.16
N LEU A 43 11.02 3.31 1.37
CA LEU A 43 11.50 4.69 1.55
C LEU A 43 10.75 5.61 0.58
N SER A 44 9.54 5.99 0.92
CA SER A 44 8.67 6.79 0.04
C SER A 44 8.40 8.19 0.57
N PRO A 45 7.96 9.13 -0.29
CA PRO A 45 7.52 10.45 0.14
C PRO A 45 6.41 10.41 1.20
N LEU A 46 5.61 9.34 1.23
CA LEU A 46 4.58 9.15 2.26
C LEU A 46 5.19 9.03 3.66
N LEU A 47 6.25 8.21 3.80
CA LEU A 47 7.00 8.08 5.05
C LEU A 47 7.69 9.41 5.43
N LEU A 48 8.26 10.11 4.43
CA LEU A 48 8.87 11.41 4.66
C LEU A 48 7.86 12.42 5.22
N ALA A 49 6.69 12.54 4.58
CA ALA A 49 5.62 13.43 5.03
C ALA A 49 5.13 13.09 6.44
N GLN A 50 5.03 11.79 6.78
CA GLN A 50 4.73 11.34 8.14
C GLN A 50 5.78 11.85 9.13
N LYS A 51 7.07 11.65 8.85
CA LYS A 51 8.16 12.07 9.76
C LYS A 51 8.27 13.58 9.91
N LYS A 52 7.82 14.34 8.92
CA LYS A 52 7.74 15.81 8.95
C LYS A 52 6.43 16.32 9.57
N GLY A 53 5.45 15.47 9.89
CA GLY A 53 4.15 15.85 10.45
C GLY A 53 3.25 16.63 9.48
N TRP A 54 3.51 16.57 8.18
CA TRP A 54 2.82 17.42 7.20
C TRP A 54 1.37 17.00 6.94
N PHE A 55 1.05 15.73 7.11
CA PHE A 55 -0.33 15.27 7.04
C PHE A 55 -1.16 15.78 8.22
N GLU A 56 -0.62 15.67 9.44
CA GLU A 56 -1.27 16.15 10.65
C GLU A 56 -1.50 17.66 10.60
N GLU A 57 -0.49 18.43 10.15
CA GLU A 57 -0.58 19.88 10.00
C GLU A 57 -1.69 20.26 9.02
N GLU A 58 -1.72 19.61 7.83
CA GLU A 58 -2.64 19.99 6.77
C GLU A 58 -4.09 19.56 7.06
N PHE A 59 -4.28 18.35 7.58
CA PHE A 59 -5.60 17.82 7.88
C PHE A 59 -6.23 18.49 9.12
N LYS A 60 -5.42 18.93 10.07
CA LYS A 60 -5.89 19.71 11.23
C LYS A 60 -6.62 21.00 10.83
N LYS A 61 -6.25 21.61 9.72
CA LYS A 61 -6.94 22.82 9.19
C LYS A 61 -8.42 22.57 8.90
N GLU A 62 -8.79 21.34 8.58
CA GLU A 62 -10.17 20.90 8.34
C GLU A 62 -10.84 20.28 9.59
N GLY A 63 -10.15 20.27 10.73
CA GLY A 63 -10.62 19.58 11.94
C GLY A 63 -10.54 18.06 11.85
N VAL A 64 -9.73 17.53 10.91
CA VAL A 64 -9.56 16.09 10.67
C VAL A 64 -8.32 15.59 11.40
N LYS A 65 -8.45 14.43 12.06
CA LYS A 65 -7.35 13.73 12.73
C LYS A 65 -6.67 12.76 11.75
N VAL A 66 -5.38 12.52 11.93
CA VAL A 66 -4.63 11.52 11.16
C VAL A 66 -4.17 10.39 12.09
N LYS A 67 -4.34 9.16 11.63
CA LYS A 67 -3.85 7.95 12.30
C LYS A 67 -3.02 7.12 11.33
N TRP A 68 -1.85 6.69 11.77
CA TRP A 68 -0.94 5.86 10.98
C TRP A 68 -0.99 4.40 11.40
N THR A 69 -0.84 3.52 10.42
CA THR A 69 -0.65 2.08 10.66
C THR A 69 0.46 1.59 9.74
N GLU A 70 1.43 0.87 10.32
CA GLU A 70 2.53 0.26 9.56
C GLU A 70 2.18 -1.19 9.20
N PHE A 71 2.50 -1.59 7.97
CA PHE A 71 2.24 -2.91 7.41
C PHE A 71 3.54 -3.50 6.85
N GLN A 72 3.68 -4.82 6.93
CA GLN A 72 4.86 -5.51 6.42
C GLN A 72 4.86 -5.64 4.90
N SER A 73 3.68 -5.70 4.26
CA SER A 73 3.53 -5.84 2.81
C SER A 73 2.18 -5.31 2.32
N GLY A 74 1.94 -5.34 1.00
CA GLY A 74 0.72 -4.84 0.39
C GLY A 74 -0.57 -5.61 0.71
N PRO A 75 -0.60 -6.95 0.74
CA PRO A 75 -1.84 -7.68 0.99
C PRO A 75 -2.56 -7.29 2.29
N PRO A 76 -1.91 -7.12 3.45
CA PRO A 76 -2.56 -6.65 4.68
C PRO A 76 -3.22 -5.25 4.59
N TYR A 77 -2.79 -4.40 3.66
CA TYR A 77 -3.48 -3.13 3.39
C TYR A 77 -4.94 -3.36 3.02
N PHE A 78 -5.17 -4.30 2.12
CA PHE A 78 -6.51 -4.55 1.58
C PHE A 78 -7.43 -5.24 2.59
N GLU A 79 -6.88 -6.01 3.52
CA GLU A 79 -7.63 -6.51 4.66
C GLU A 79 -8.09 -5.36 5.58
N ALA A 80 -7.22 -4.36 5.78
CA ALA A 80 -7.56 -3.16 6.54
C ALA A 80 -8.56 -2.27 5.81
N ILE A 81 -8.47 -2.11 4.47
CA ILE A 81 -9.45 -1.41 3.63
C ILE A 81 -10.82 -2.10 3.71
N ALA A 82 -10.86 -3.43 3.52
CA ALA A 82 -12.10 -4.20 3.57
C ALA A 82 -12.83 -4.11 4.93
N SER A 83 -12.07 -3.90 6.01
CA SER A 83 -12.60 -3.72 7.38
C SER A 83 -12.75 -2.26 7.79
N ASN A 84 -12.67 -1.30 6.87
CA ASN A 84 -12.76 0.16 7.12
C ASN A 84 -11.73 0.68 8.15
N ARG A 85 -10.55 0.06 8.22
CA ARG A 85 -9.45 0.44 9.11
C ARG A 85 -8.29 1.10 8.38
N LEU A 86 -8.45 1.37 7.08
CA LEU A 86 -7.49 2.07 6.26
C LEU A 86 -8.24 2.88 5.19
N ASP A 87 -7.85 4.15 5.02
CA ASP A 87 -8.42 5.03 4.01
C ASP A 87 -7.45 5.30 2.86
N PHE A 88 -6.15 5.45 3.16
CA PHE A 88 -5.10 5.71 2.17
C PHE A 88 -3.88 4.83 2.39
N GLY A 89 -3.17 4.55 1.31
CA GLY A 89 -1.88 3.89 1.36
C GLY A 89 -1.13 3.94 0.03
N GLU A 90 0.12 3.52 0.07
CA GLU A 90 0.97 3.34 -1.11
C GLU A 90 1.32 1.86 -1.25
N VAL A 91 1.11 1.30 -2.46
CA VAL A 91 1.20 -0.15 -2.64
C VAL A 91 1.54 -0.52 -4.09
N GLY A 92 2.28 -1.61 -4.26
CA GLY A 92 2.64 -2.13 -5.58
C GLY A 92 1.47 -2.78 -6.35
N ASN A 93 1.64 -2.99 -7.63
CA ASN A 93 0.63 -3.50 -8.56
C ASN A 93 0.09 -4.90 -8.23
N SER A 94 0.93 -5.80 -7.77
CA SER A 94 0.51 -7.20 -7.53
C SER A 94 -0.53 -7.34 -6.40
N PRO A 95 -0.37 -6.69 -5.24
CA PRO A 95 -1.41 -6.63 -4.21
C PRO A 95 -2.72 -6.01 -4.69
N VAL A 96 -2.65 -4.93 -5.50
CA VAL A 96 -3.82 -4.27 -6.10
C VAL A 96 -4.64 -5.25 -6.95
N ILE A 97 -3.98 -5.99 -7.83
CA ILE A 97 -4.60 -7.01 -8.70
C ILE A 97 -5.29 -8.08 -7.85
N SER A 98 -4.61 -8.57 -6.83
CA SER A 98 -5.16 -9.59 -5.93
C SER A 98 -6.39 -9.09 -5.17
N ALA A 99 -6.36 -7.84 -4.71
CA ALA A 99 -7.46 -7.21 -4.00
C ALA A 99 -8.69 -6.97 -4.91
N GLN A 100 -8.46 -6.48 -6.12
CA GLN A 100 -9.52 -6.31 -7.12
C GLN A 100 -10.18 -7.65 -7.47
N ALA A 101 -9.39 -8.70 -7.67
CA ALA A 101 -9.90 -10.04 -7.92
C ALA A 101 -10.70 -10.62 -6.74
N ALA A 102 -10.36 -10.22 -5.52
CA ALA A 102 -11.11 -10.55 -4.29
C ALA A 102 -12.38 -9.72 -4.10
N GLY A 103 -12.59 -8.68 -4.92
CA GLY A 103 -13.77 -7.80 -4.83
C GLY A 103 -13.67 -6.74 -3.72
N ILE A 104 -12.47 -6.40 -3.29
CA ILE A 104 -12.26 -5.31 -2.31
C ILE A 104 -12.41 -3.96 -3.01
N GLU A 105 -13.17 -3.06 -2.41
CA GLU A 105 -13.46 -1.74 -2.97
C GLU A 105 -12.39 -0.72 -2.58
N PHE A 106 -11.52 -0.41 -3.53
CA PHE A 106 -10.51 0.64 -3.47
C PHE A 106 -10.41 1.36 -4.83
N THR A 107 -9.73 2.49 -4.85
CA THR A 107 -9.48 3.30 -6.04
C THR A 107 -8.01 3.63 -6.11
N GLU A 108 -7.36 3.38 -7.25
CA GLU A 108 -6.03 3.89 -7.58
C GLU A 108 -6.17 5.36 -7.96
N ILE A 109 -5.55 6.24 -7.18
CA ILE A 109 -5.69 7.70 -7.31
C ILE A 109 -4.46 8.38 -7.91
N ALA A 110 -3.33 7.68 -7.99
CA ALA A 110 -2.12 8.13 -8.69
C ALA A 110 -1.12 6.98 -8.84
N ASN A 111 -0.22 7.08 -9.83
CA ASN A 111 0.97 6.26 -9.94
C ASN A 111 2.17 7.01 -9.31
N THR A 112 2.98 6.29 -8.50
CA THR A 112 4.09 6.87 -7.73
C THR A 112 5.45 6.33 -8.09
N SER A 113 5.52 5.24 -8.86
CA SER A 113 6.78 4.60 -9.24
C SER A 113 6.63 3.81 -10.55
N TYR A 114 7.72 3.71 -11.31
CA TYR A 114 7.87 2.80 -12.42
C TYR A 114 8.89 1.68 -12.13
N ALA A 115 9.21 1.45 -10.86
CA ALA A 115 10.33 0.62 -10.43
C ALA A 115 10.49 -0.68 -11.21
N ARG A 116 11.74 -0.95 -11.60
CA ARG A 116 12.17 -2.22 -12.18
C ARG A 116 13.26 -2.89 -11.35
N LYS A 117 14.17 -2.10 -10.77
CA LYS A 117 15.32 -2.62 -9.99
C LYS A 117 14.99 -2.94 -8.53
N GLY A 118 14.12 -2.19 -7.91
CA GLY A 118 13.81 -2.28 -6.48
C GLY A 118 13.11 -3.58 -6.02
N THR A 119 12.96 -4.59 -6.89
CA THR A 119 12.39 -5.90 -6.55
C THR A 119 13.22 -7.00 -7.20
N GLY A 120 13.65 -8.01 -6.44
CA GLY A 120 14.55 -9.05 -6.94
C GLY A 120 14.57 -10.32 -6.09
N ILE A 121 15.45 -11.25 -6.45
CA ILE A 121 15.70 -12.50 -5.72
C ILE A 121 17.13 -12.45 -5.18
N LEU A 122 17.25 -12.47 -3.86
CA LEU A 122 18.50 -12.50 -3.11
C LEU A 122 18.94 -13.93 -2.80
N VAL A 123 20.25 -14.13 -2.83
CA VAL A 123 20.93 -15.29 -2.26
C VAL A 123 22.09 -14.81 -1.40
N GLN A 124 22.51 -15.63 -0.43
CA GLN A 124 23.64 -15.28 0.44
C GLN A 124 24.95 -15.15 -0.33
N LYS A 125 25.91 -14.39 0.22
CA LYS A 125 27.25 -14.15 -0.35
C LYS A 125 27.94 -15.42 -0.82
N ASP A 126 27.93 -16.45 0.01
CA ASP A 126 28.64 -17.71 -0.23
C ASP A 126 27.77 -18.79 -0.90
N SER A 127 26.55 -18.42 -1.31
CA SER A 127 25.64 -19.30 -2.01
C SER A 127 26.23 -19.77 -3.35
N LYS A 128 26.04 -21.05 -3.65
CA LYS A 128 26.34 -21.65 -4.95
C LYS A 128 25.26 -21.38 -6.00
N ILE A 129 24.13 -20.80 -5.59
CA ILE A 129 23.07 -20.36 -6.49
C ILE A 129 23.55 -19.10 -7.19
N THR A 130 23.63 -19.14 -8.53
CA THR A 130 24.12 -18.03 -9.36
C THR A 130 23.07 -17.53 -10.37
N SER A 131 22.01 -18.32 -10.55
CA SER A 131 20.95 -18.05 -11.51
C SER A 131 19.59 -18.58 -11.01
N VAL A 132 18.51 -18.16 -11.66
CA VAL A 132 17.17 -18.68 -11.40
C VAL A 132 17.06 -20.19 -11.62
N LYS A 133 17.85 -20.76 -12.55
CA LYS A 133 17.88 -22.22 -12.80
C LYS A 133 18.30 -23.05 -11.60
N ASP A 134 19.16 -22.47 -10.76
CA ASP A 134 19.68 -23.15 -9.56
C ASP A 134 18.66 -23.18 -8.42
N LEU A 135 17.50 -22.49 -8.57
CA LEU A 135 16.43 -22.48 -7.55
C LEU A 135 15.64 -23.79 -7.49
N LYS A 136 15.80 -24.69 -8.44
CA LYS A 136 15.10 -25.99 -8.43
C LYS A 136 15.45 -26.78 -7.16
N GLY A 137 14.40 -27.21 -6.42
CA GLY A 137 14.51 -27.90 -5.15
C GLY A 137 14.88 -27.01 -3.94
N LYS A 138 15.09 -25.70 -4.15
CA LYS A 138 15.50 -24.74 -3.10
C LYS A 138 14.32 -24.18 -2.33
N LYS A 139 14.59 -23.74 -1.11
CA LYS A 139 13.64 -23.03 -0.24
C LYS A 139 13.74 -21.53 -0.52
N ILE A 140 12.64 -20.92 -0.92
CA ILE A 140 12.58 -19.51 -1.31
C ILE A 140 11.56 -18.79 -0.43
N ALA A 141 12.03 -17.85 0.40
CA ALA A 141 11.14 -17.01 1.18
C ALA A 141 10.48 -15.94 0.29
N VAL A 142 9.20 -15.68 0.48
CA VAL A 142 8.48 -14.60 -0.18
C VAL A 142 7.14 -14.31 0.50
N ALA A 143 6.72 -13.05 0.57
CA ALA A 143 5.39 -12.68 1.02
C ALA A 143 4.36 -12.94 -0.10
N LYS A 144 3.39 -13.81 0.17
CA LYS A 144 2.34 -14.17 -0.80
C LYS A 144 1.57 -12.94 -1.30
N GLY A 145 1.37 -12.86 -2.61
CA GLY A 145 0.59 -11.79 -3.25
C GLY A 145 1.34 -10.44 -3.35
N SER A 146 2.59 -10.36 -2.89
CA SER A 146 3.44 -9.18 -3.06
C SER A 146 3.97 -9.04 -4.48
N SER A 147 4.59 -7.88 -4.80
CA SER A 147 5.29 -7.68 -6.08
C SER A 147 6.46 -8.67 -6.24
N ALA A 148 7.18 -8.99 -5.16
CA ALA A 148 8.24 -10.00 -5.19
C ALA A 148 7.72 -11.42 -5.46
N PHE A 149 6.52 -11.73 -4.98
CA PHE A 149 5.86 -13.00 -5.33
C PHE A 149 5.59 -13.09 -6.83
N ASN A 150 5.05 -12.04 -7.43
CA ASN A 150 4.86 -11.98 -8.89
C ASN A 150 6.19 -12.10 -9.64
N LEU A 151 7.22 -11.37 -9.20
CA LEU A 151 8.56 -11.42 -9.81
C LEU A 151 9.16 -12.83 -9.75
N LEU A 152 9.08 -13.51 -8.61
CA LEU A 152 9.57 -14.89 -8.44
C LEU A 152 8.94 -15.84 -9.47
N TYR A 153 7.61 -15.81 -9.59
CA TYR A 153 6.93 -16.71 -10.52
C TYR A 153 7.17 -16.35 -11.99
N ARG A 154 7.38 -15.07 -12.30
CA ARG A 154 7.83 -14.63 -13.63
C ARG A 154 9.23 -15.15 -13.95
N ALA A 155 10.14 -15.10 -12.97
CA ALA A 155 11.49 -15.63 -13.12
C ALA A 155 11.48 -17.14 -13.38
N LEU A 156 10.70 -17.89 -12.60
CA LEU A 156 10.54 -19.34 -12.78
C LEU A 156 9.94 -19.68 -14.16
N GLU A 157 8.88 -18.98 -14.59
CA GLU A 157 8.26 -19.19 -15.92
C GLU A 157 9.26 -18.94 -17.05
N LYS A 158 10.03 -17.83 -16.97
CA LYS A 158 11.05 -17.49 -17.98
C LYS A 158 12.09 -18.59 -18.16
N GLU A 159 12.47 -19.25 -17.07
CA GLU A 159 13.44 -20.35 -17.09
C GLU A 159 12.81 -21.74 -17.26
N GLY A 160 11.51 -21.82 -17.49
CA GLY A 160 10.78 -23.09 -17.67
C GLY A 160 10.72 -23.97 -16.43
N ILE A 161 10.87 -23.38 -15.22
CA ILE A 161 10.79 -24.09 -13.95
C ILE A 161 9.35 -24.11 -13.48
N ASN A 162 8.83 -25.30 -13.19
CA ASN A 162 7.50 -25.41 -12.63
C ASN A 162 7.52 -24.94 -11.16
N ALA A 163 6.50 -24.19 -10.73
CA ALA A 163 6.40 -23.69 -9.35
C ALA A 163 6.46 -24.80 -8.29
N LYS A 164 6.02 -26.02 -8.62
CA LYS A 164 6.10 -27.20 -7.73
C LYS A 164 7.51 -27.78 -7.59
N ASP A 165 8.43 -27.37 -8.47
CA ASP A 165 9.84 -27.83 -8.43
C ASP A 165 10.69 -26.96 -7.49
N VAL A 166 10.12 -25.95 -6.85
CA VAL A 166 10.71 -25.10 -5.82
C VAL A 166 9.90 -25.13 -4.53
N ASN A 167 10.55 -24.92 -3.39
CA ASN A 167 9.89 -24.90 -2.09
C ASN A 167 9.63 -23.44 -1.68
N VAL A 168 8.49 -22.89 -2.07
CA VAL A 168 8.10 -21.52 -1.70
C VAL A 168 7.64 -21.48 -0.24
N ILE A 169 8.38 -20.76 0.61
CA ILE A 169 8.08 -20.53 2.02
C ILE A 169 7.44 -19.15 2.14
N GLN A 170 6.18 -19.11 2.54
CA GLN A 170 5.43 -17.87 2.67
C GLN A 170 5.75 -17.21 4.01
N LEU A 171 6.56 -16.16 3.97
CA LEU A 171 7.00 -15.38 5.13
C LEU A 171 6.84 -13.89 4.84
N GLN A 172 6.40 -13.14 5.85
CA GLN A 172 6.46 -11.68 5.79
C GLN A 172 7.92 -11.21 5.95
N PRO A 173 8.28 -9.98 5.56
CA PRO A 173 9.67 -9.50 5.61
C PRO A 173 10.36 -9.65 6.95
N ASP A 174 9.66 -9.40 8.06
CA ASP A 174 10.18 -9.53 9.44
C ASP A 174 10.47 -10.98 9.85
N GLU A 175 9.78 -11.95 9.27
CA GLU A 175 10.03 -13.38 9.43
C GLU A 175 11.07 -13.89 8.42
N ALA A 176 11.02 -13.38 7.20
CA ALA A 176 11.88 -13.81 6.09
C ALA A 176 13.34 -13.38 6.30
N GLN A 177 13.56 -12.18 6.82
CA GLN A 177 14.91 -11.67 7.05
C GLN A 177 15.76 -12.57 7.96
N PRO A 178 15.34 -12.91 9.18
CA PRO A 178 16.14 -13.83 10.02
C PRO A 178 16.24 -15.24 9.43
N ALA A 179 15.22 -15.73 8.72
CA ALA A 179 15.28 -17.03 8.05
C ALA A 179 16.31 -17.02 6.90
N PHE A 180 16.43 -15.93 6.16
CA PHE A 180 17.43 -15.75 5.12
C PHE A 180 18.84 -15.61 5.72
N GLU A 181 19.02 -14.76 6.73
CA GLU A 181 20.31 -14.52 7.38
C GLU A 181 20.88 -15.78 8.06
N SER A 182 20.02 -16.63 8.61
CA SER A 182 20.44 -17.90 9.23
C SER A 182 20.66 -19.05 8.23
N GLY A 183 20.31 -18.87 6.95
CA GLY A 183 20.36 -19.93 5.95
C GLY A 183 19.24 -20.98 6.08
N SER A 184 18.18 -20.68 6.82
CA SER A 184 16.98 -21.55 6.91
C SER A 184 16.20 -21.59 5.59
N VAL A 185 16.37 -20.57 4.74
CA VAL A 185 15.95 -20.52 3.35
C VAL A 185 17.15 -20.22 2.45
N ASP A 186 17.15 -20.76 1.22
CA ASP A 186 18.25 -20.65 0.27
C ASP A 186 18.24 -19.32 -0.49
N ALA A 187 17.05 -18.75 -0.70
CA ALA A 187 16.83 -17.51 -1.42
C ALA A 187 15.68 -16.71 -0.83
N TRP A 188 15.63 -15.42 -1.12
CA TRP A 188 14.59 -14.52 -0.67
C TRP A 188 14.14 -13.59 -1.80
N ALA A 189 12.90 -13.72 -2.24
CA ALA A 189 12.29 -12.79 -3.16
C ALA A 189 11.71 -11.61 -2.36
N ILE A 190 12.23 -10.39 -2.59
CA ILE A 190 11.99 -9.22 -1.75
C ILE A 190 12.17 -7.92 -2.55
N TRP A 191 11.92 -6.80 -1.91
CA TRP A 191 12.07 -5.45 -2.44
C TRP A 191 12.92 -4.56 -1.53
N ASP A 192 13.24 -3.35 -1.99
CA ASP A 192 13.97 -2.36 -1.22
C ASP A 192 13.17 -1.83 0.01
N PRO A 193 13.86 -1.51 1.10
CA PRO A 193 15.31 -1.40 1.25
C PRO A 193 16.03 -2.71 1.60
N PHE A 194 15.33 -3.84 1.66
CA PHE A 194 15.94 -5.12 2.05
C PHE A 194 16.99 -5.61 1.03
N ILE A 195 16.78 -5.37 -0.27
CA ILE A 195 17.78 -5.70 -1.31
C ILE A 195 19.06 -4.92 -1.03
N SER A 196 18.99 -3.58 -1.01
CA SER A 196 20.12 -2.71 -0.79
C SER A 196 20.82 -2.97 0.54
N LEU A 197 20.03 -3.21 1.61
CA LEU A 197 20.57 -3.56 2.94
C LEU A 197 21.43 -4.83 2.90
N HIS A 198 20.94 -5.89 2.27
CA HIS A 198 21.66 -7.18 2.27
C HIS A 198 22.80 -7.22 1.27
N THR A 199 22.68 -6.54 0.13
CA THR A 199 23.79 -6.45 -0.84
C THR A 199 24.95 -5.64 -0.29
N LEU A 200 24.71 -4.45 0.26
CA LEU A 200 25.75 -3.57 0.78
C LEU A 200 26.34 -4.07 2.10
N ASN A 201 25.51 -4.45 3.07
CA ASN A 201 26.01 -4.77 4.42
C ASN A 201 26.37 -6.24 4.63
N LYS A 202 25.78 -7.17 3.84
CA LYS A 202 25.96 -8.62 4.02
C LYS A 202 26.64 -9.27 2.80
N GLY A 203 26.83 -8.53 1.71
CA GLY A 203 27.40 -9.06 0.46
C GLY A 203 26.49 -10.07 -0.23
N ALA A 204 25.18 -10.08 0.05
CA ALA A 204 24.21 -10.90 -0.66
C ALA A 204 24.22 -10.56 -2.16
N LYS A 205 23.82 -11.52 -2.99
CA LYS A 205 23.79 -11.36 -4.45
C LYS A 205 22.35 -11.32 -4.93
N VAL A 206 22.05 -10.42 -5.88
CA VAL A 206 20.80 -10.44 -6.64
C VAL A 206 21.02 -11.37 -7.84
N ILE A 207 20.27 -12.47 -7.93
CA ILE A 207 20.37 -13.40 -9.07
C ILE A 207 19.45 -13.03 -10.23
N THR A 208 18.42 -12.23 -9.97
CA THR A 208 17.57 -11.57 -10.96
C THR A 208 16.72 -10.49 -10.30
N ASP A 209 16.33 -9.49 -11.09
CA ASP A 209 15.46 -8.39 -10.71
C ASP A 209 14.44 -8.09 -11.82
N GLY A 210 13.59 -7.08 -11.60
CA GLY A 210 12.58 -6.69 -12.55
C GLY A 210 13.16 -6.09 -13.85
N GLU A 211 14.33 -5.44 -13.79
CA GLU A 211 15.00 -4.92 -14.99
C GLU A 211 15.49 -6.05 -15.90
N GLN A 212 16.18 -7.04 -15.33
CA GLN A 212 16.68 -8.22 -16.07
C GLN A 212 15.55 -9.09 -16.63
N LEU A 213 14.41 -9.12 -15.94
CA LEU A 213 13.22 -9.84 -16.39
C LEU A 213 12.37 -9.02 -17.37
N ASN A 214 12.63 -7.72 -17.51
CA ASN A 214 11.77 -6.76 -18.20
C ASN A 214 10.32 -6.76 -17.62
N VAL A 215 10.21 -6.81 -16.30
CA VAL A 215 8.96 -6.78 -15.55
C VAL A 215 8.90 -5.50 -14.74
N SER A 216 7.93 -4.65 -15.03
CA SER A 216 7.66 -3.45 -14.25
C SER A 216 6.84 -3.80 -13.00
N SER A 217 7.13 -3.11 -11.90
CA SER A 217 6.38 -3.19 -10.64
C SER A 217 5.94 -1.79 -10.23
N PRO A 218 5.01 -1.15 -10.96
CA PRO A 218 4.54 0.19 -10.61
C PRO A 218 3.90 0.19 -9.22
N GLU A 219 3.98 1.35 -8.57
CA GLU A 219 3.34 1.59 -7.28
C GLU A 219 2.25 2.65 -7.41
N PHE A 220 1.23 2.53 -6.58
CA PHE A 220 0.05 3.38 -6.62
C PHE A 220 -0.25 3.95 -5.24
N LEU A 221 -0.68 5.21 -5.20
CA LEU A 221 -1.50 5.69 -4.10
C LEU A 221 -2.92 5.17 -4.30
N ILE A 222 -3.45 4.60 -3.24
CA ILE A 222 -4.82 4.06 -3.22
C ILE A 222 -5.65 4.74 -2.15
N ALA A 223 -6.94 4.84 -2.43
CA ALA A 223 -7.94 5.27 -1.47
C ALA A 223 -9.05 4.22 -1.31
N ARG A 224 -9.60 4.05 -0.12
CA ARG A 224 -10.82 3.28 0.07
C ARG A 224 -11.96 3.97 -0.70
N THR A 225 -12.59 3.27 -1.63
CA THR A 225 -13.56 3.86 -2.58
C THR A 225 -14.69 4.62 -1.89
N LYS A 226 -15.26 4.05 -0.82
CA LYS A 226 -16.32 4.73 -0.06
C LYS A 226 -15.82 6.05 0.52
N PHE A 227 -14.63 6.05 1.15
CA PHE A 227 -14.03 7.27 1.73
C PHE A 227 -13.75 8.32 0.66
N ALA A 228 -13.22 7.91 -0.49
CA ALA A 228 -12.93 8.82 -1.60
C ALA A 228 -14.19 9.50 -2.16
N LYS A 229 -15.33 8.79 -2.18
CA LYS A 229 -16.62 9.35 -2.61
C LYS A 229 -17.23 10.30 -1.58
N GLU A 230 -17.07 10.00 -0.29
CA GLU A 230 -17.62 10.80 0.81
C GLU A 230 -16.77 12.06 1.10
N HIS A 231 -15.45 11.99 0.83
CA HIS A 231 -14.47 13.01 1.18
C HIS A 231 -13.48 13.31 0.01
N PRO A 232 -13.96 13.66 -1.18
CA PRO A 232 -13.08 13.90 -2.35
C PRO A 232 -12.06 15.01 -2.09
N GLU A 233 -12.40 16.03 -1.29
CA GLU A 233 -11.51 17.11 -0.89
C GLU A 233 -10.31 16.63 -0.04
N LEU A 234 -10.52 15.59 0.79
CA LEU A 234 -9.45 14.98 1.59
C LEU A 234 -8.52 14.13 0.73
N VAL A 235 -9.03 13.51 -0.35
CA VAL A 235 -8.20 12.81 -1.33
C VAL A 235 -7.28 13.78 -2.06
N GLU A 236 -7.81 14.91 -2.54
CA GLU A 236 -7.01 15.95 -3.20
C GLU A 236 -5.94 16.52 -2.25
N LYS A 237 -6.31 16.74 -0.99
CA LYS A 237 -5.40 17.20 0.07
C LYS A 237 -4.29 16.17 0.34
N PHE A 238 -4.63 14.89 0.43
CA PHE A 238 -3.67 13.80 0.58
C PHE A 238 -2.63 13.81 -0.55
N LEU A 239 -3.07 13.91 -1.79
CA LEU A 239 -2.19 13.98 -2.96
C LEU A 239 -1.28 15.22 -2.94
N LYS A 240 -1.81 16.39 -2.53
CA LYS A 240 -1.01 17.63 -2.41
C LYS A 240 0.09 17.51 -1.35
N VAL A 241 -0.20 16.87 -0.22
CA VAL A 241 0.81 16.62 0.83
C VAL A 241 1.87 15.63 0.34
N TYR A 242 1.47 14.57 -0.35
CA TYR A 242 2.40 13.63 -0.95
C TYR A 242 3.32 14.33 -1.97
N GLU A 243 2.74 15.15 -2.87
CA GLU A 243 3.50 15.92 -3.87
C GLU A 243 4.49 16.90 -3.21
N LYS A 244 4.05 17.61 -2.15
CA LYS A 244 4.94 18.46 -1.34
C LYS A 244 6.14 17.66 -0.84
N ALA A 245 5.92 16.46 -0.32
CA ALA A 245 6.98 15.61 0.19
C ALA A 245 7.93 15.13 -0.93
N ARG A 246 7.37 14.71 -2.06
CA ARG A 246 8.14 14.27 -3.22
C ARG A 246 9.05 15.37 -3.78
N VAL A 247 8.50 16.56 -3.98
CA VAL A 247 9.26 17.72 -4.48
C VAL A 247 10.32 18.14 -3.48
N TRP A 248 9.97 18.18 -2.18
CA TRP A 248 10.92 18.53 -1.12
C TRP A 248 12.06 17.52 -1.02
N GLN A 249 11.77 16.22 -1.13
CA GLN A 249 12.80 15.17 -1.16
C GLN A 249 13.81 15.40 -2.27
N GLY A 250 13.34 15.70 -3.49
CA GLY A 250 14.22 15.97 -4.63
C GLY A 250 15.09 17.24 -4.46
N SER A 251 14.59 18.25 -3.74
CA SER A 251 15.29 19.51 -3.52
C SER A 251 16.18 19.50 -2.27
N ASN A 252 16.00 18.53 -1.35
CA ASN A 252 16.68 18.47 -0.05
C ASN A 252 17.20 17.03 0.22
N LEU A 253 17.91 16.47 -0.76
CA LEU A 253 18.29 15.07 -0.76
C LEU A 253 19.06 14.64 0.49
N ASP A 254 20.04 15.43 0.93
CA ASP A 254 20.85 15.10 2.11
C ASP A 254 20.03 15.08 3.41
N GLU A 255 19.04 15.98 3.53
CA GLU A 255 18.16 15.99 4.69
C GLU A 255 17.16 14.82 4.62
N ALA A 256 16.64 14.52 3.44
CA ALA A 256 15.77 13.36 3.22
C ALA A 256 16.51 12.07 3.61
N ILE A 257 17.75 11.88 3.17
CA ILE A 257 18.58 10.73 3.54
C ILE A 257 18.69 10.61 5.06
N LYS A 258 18.99 11.70 5.78
CA LYS A 258 19.08 11.68 7.25
C LYS A 258 17.76 11.27 7.91
N ILE A 259 16.61 11.73 7.38
CA ILE A 259 15.29 11.37 7.89
C ILE A 259 15.04 9.88 7.71
N TYR A 260 15.28 9.31 6.51
CA TYR A 260 15.08 7.89 6.25
C TYR A 260 16.03 7.01 7.04
N THR A 261 17.32 7.39 7.12
CA THR A 261 18.33 6.73 7.96
C THR A 261 17.86 6.62 9.41
N SER A 262 17.39 7.73 9.97
CA SER A 262 16.85 7.75 11.35
C SER A 262 15.56 6.94 11.48
N ALA A 263 14.64 7.07 10.53
CA ALA A 263 13.32 6.42 10.58
C ALA A 263 13.40 4.89 10.48
N LYS A 264 14.30 4.37 9.64
CA LYS A 264 14.46 2.94 9.39
C LYS A 264 15.67 2.31 10.06
N LYS A 265 16.53 3.11 10.70
CA LYS A 265 17.78 2.67 11.36
C LYS A 265 18.71 1.92 10.41
N ILE A 266 18.86 2.43 9.21
CA ILE A 266 19.73 1.90 8.14
C ILE A 266 20.77 2.95 7.76
N ASP A 267 21.89 2.52 7.15
CA ASP A 267 22.95 3.43 6.75
C ASP A 267 22.54 4.35 5.58
N ALA A 268 23.16 5.53 5.51
CA ALA A 268 22.88 6.51 4.46
C ALA A 268 23.16 5.97 3.05
N GLU A 269 24.14 5.08 2.91
CA GLU A 269 24.47 4.45 1.63
C GLU A 269 23.35 3.54 1.12
N ILE A 270 22.65 2.85 2.03
CA ILE A 270 21.48 2.03 1.69
C ILE A 270 20.35 2.94 1.14
N VAL A 271 20.11 4.08 1.79
CA VAL A 271 19.09 5.04 1.33
C VAL A 271 19.43 5.58 -0.05
N LYS A 272 20.69 5.88 -0.32
CA LYS A 272 21.16 6.35 -1.64
C LYS A 272 20.94 5.29 -2.71
N GLU A 273 21.31 4.04 -2.43
CA GLU A 273 21.13 2.92 -3.35
C GLU A 273 19.64 2.70 -3.70
N VAL A 274 18.75 2.78 -2.69
CA VAL A 274 17.30 2.71 -2.94
C VAL A 274 16.83 3.83 -3.87
N PHE A 275 17.34 5.06 -3.71
CA PHE A 275 17.00 6.19 -4.57
C PHE A 275 17.58 6.09 -5.99
N ASP A 276 18.67 5.33 -6.16
CA ASP A 276 19.21 5.03 -7.49
C ASP A 276 18.40 3.94 -8.21
N HIS A 277 17.76 3.06 -7.45
CA HIS A 277 16.86 2.03 -8.00
C HIS A 277 15.52 2.61 -8.47
N ASP A 278 14.98 3.60 -7.74
CA ASP A 278 13.68 4.19 -8.05
C ASP A 278 13.59 5.66 -7.64
N LYS A 279 13.00 6.46 -8.53
CA LYS A 279 12.73 7.87 -8.28
C LYS A 279 11.23 8.09 -8.15
N PRO A 280 10.75 8.60 -7.00
CA PRO A 280 9.33 8.79 -6.80
C PRO A 280 8.75 9.83 -7.75
N ILE A 281 7.61 9.49 -8.34
CA ILE A 281 6.79 10.35 -9.20
C ILE A 281 5.43 10.58 -8.57
N LEU A 282 4.63 11.48 -9.13
CA LEU A 282 3.20 11.58 -8.88
C LEU A 282 2.51 11.97 -10.18
N VAL A 283 1.95 11.00 -10.85
CA VAL A 283 1.34 11.16 -12.17
C VAL A 283 0.03 10.37 -12.27
N PRO A 284 -0.85 10.69 -13.24
CA PRO A 284 -1.98 9.85 -13.57
C PRO A 284 -1.54 8.42 -13.91
N VAL A 285 -2.37 7.43 -13.59
CA VAL A 285 -2.19 6.05 -14.06
C VAL A 285 -2.45 6.04 -15.57
N THR A 286 -1.38 5.97 -16.36
CA THR A 286 -1.47 6.06 -17.82
C THR A 286 -2.00 4.77 -18.45
N LYS A 287 -2.37 4.86 -19.72
CA LYS A 287 -2.82 3.69 -20.49
C LYS A 287 -1.75 2.61 -20.53
N GLU A 288 -0.49 2.98 -20.68
CA GLU A 288 0.65 2.06 -20.70
C GLU A 288 0.80 1.32 -19.37
N ILE A 289 0.63 2.02 -18.24
CA ILE A 289 0.64 1.40 -16.90
C ILE A 289 -0.54 0.44 -16.72
N ILE A 290 -1.74 0.82 -17.17
CA ILE A 290 -2.92 -0.05 -17.13
C ILE A 290 -2.69 -1.32 -17.95
N GLU A 291 -2.09 -1.20 -19.14
CA GLU A 291 -1.76 -2.35 -19.99
C GLU A 291 -0.72 -3.27 -19.35
N GLU A 292 0.33 -2.72 -18.74
CA GLU A 292 1.33 -3.51 -17.98
C GLU A 292 0.72 -4.18 -16.75
N GLN A 293 -0.15 -3.49 -16.06
CA GLN A 293 -0.90 -4.05 -14.92
C GLN A 293 -1.85 -5.17 -15.38
N GLN A 294 -2.51 -5.01 -16.54
CA GLN A 294 -3.35 -6.05 -17.13
C GLN A 294 -2.55 -7.32 -17.47
N LYS A 295 -1.36 -7.17 -18.07
CA LYS A 295 -0.46 -8.31 -18.34
C LYS A 295 -0.11 -9.06 -17.05
N THR A 296 0.11 -8.33 -15.96
CA THR A 296 0.36 -8.92 -14.65
C THR A 296 -0.89 -9.64 -14.11
N ALA A 297 -2.07 -9.07 -14.28
CA ALA A 297 -3.33 -9.69 -13.88
C ALA A 297 -3.59 -10.99 -14.66
N ASP A 298 -3.41 -10.97 -15.98
CA ASP A 298 -3.57 -12.13 -16.85
C ASP A 298 -2.58 -13.24 -16.46
N PHE A 299 -1.35 -12.88 -16.14
CA PHE A 299 -0.35 -13.83 -15.63
C PHE A 299 -0.76 -14.44 -14.29
N GLN A 300 -1.22 -13.62 -13.34
CA GLN A 300 -1.67 -14.12 -12.03
C GLN A 300 -2.91 -15.02 -12.15
N TYR A 301 -3.80 -14.74 -13.08
CA TYR A 301 -4.94 -15.59 -13.38
C TYR A 301 -4.49 -16.95 -13.97
N LYS A 302 -3.62 -16.92 -14.98
CA LYS A 302 -3.02 -18.14 -15.57
C LYS A 302 -2.30 -18.98 -14.53
N LEU A 303 -1.58 -18.35 -13.60
CA LEU A 303 -0.89 -19.01 -12.48
C LEU A 303 -1.87 -19.59 -11.44
N GLY A 304 -3.13 -19.14 -11.45
CA GLY A 304 -4.13 -19.49 -10.43
C GLY A 304 -3.96 -18.76 -9.10
N SER A 305 -3.14 -17.71 -9.06
CA SER A 305 -2.96 -16.85 -7.87
C SER A 305 -4.21 -16.02 -7.61
N ILE A 306 -4.88 -15.57 -8.65
CA ILE A 306 -6.23 -15.00 -8.59
C ILE A 306 -7.24 -15.95 -9.27
N LYS A 307 -8.49 -15.93 -8.80
CA LYS A 307 -9.54 -16.88 -9.25
C LYS A 307 -10.50 -16.30 -10.28
N LYS A 308 -10.38 -15.01 -10.60
CA LYS A 308 -11.22 -14.29 -11.54
C LYS A 308 -10.36 -13.47 -12.48
N GLU A 309 -10.75 -13.42 -13.74
CA GLU A 309 -10.25 -12.41 -14.66
C GLU A 309 -10.76 -11.04 -14.23
N ILE A 310 -9.89 -10.04 -14.33
CA ILE A 310 -10.21 -8.66 -13.96
C ILE A 310 -9.83 -7.71 -15.10
N LYS A 311 -10.38 -6.50 -15.05
CA LYS A 311 -9.99 -5.38 -15.90
C LYS A 311 -9.40 -4.30 -15.00
N THR A 312 -8.10 -4.08 -15.11
CA THR A 312 -7.34 -3.23 -14.18
C THR A 312 -7.73 -1.75 -14.27
N ASP A 313 -8.27 -1.30 -15.40
CA ASP A 313 -8.82 0.06 -15.59
C ASP A 313 -10.01 0.39 -14.65
N LYS A 314 -10.71 -0.62 -14.12
CA LYS A 314 -11.94 -0.44 -13.35
C LYS A 314 -11.73 0.14 -11.94
N VAL A 315 -10.52 0.13 -11.44
CA VAL A 315 -10.18 0.68 -10.11
C VAL A 315 -9.43 2.00 -10.19
N VAL A 316 -9.20 2.54 -11.39
CA VAL A 316 -8.45 3.77 -11.63
C VAL A 316 -9.37 4.98 -11.67
N ASP A 317 -9.03 6.04 -10.91
CA ASP A 317 -9.64 7.37 -11.02
C ASP A 317 -8.56 8.46 -11.00
N ASN A 318 -8.19 8.89 -12.19
CA ASN A 318 -7.18 9.94 -12.39
C ASN A 318 -7.68 11.36 -12.08
N SER A 319 -8.98 11.54 -11.89
CA SER A 319 -9.57 12.89 -11.67
C SER A 319 -8.98 13.57 -10.43
N PHE A 320 -8.61 12.80 -9.40
CA PHE A 320 -8.01 13.33 -8.17
C PHE A 320 -6.58 13.86 -8.39
N VAL A 321 -5.70 13.06 -9.01
CA VAL A 321 -4.31 13.48 -9.25
C VAL A 321 -4.25 14.62 -10.26
N GLU A 322 -5.09 14.62 -11.29
CA GLU A 322 -5.15 15.71 -12.25
C GLU A 322 -5.52 17.04 -11.61
N LYS A 323 -6.47 17.07 -10.67
CA LYS A 323 -6.81 18.26 -9.91
C LYS A 323 -5.69 18.68 -8.96
N ALA A 324 -5.08 17.71 -8.26
CA ALA A 324 -4.02 17.99 -7.28
C ALA A 324 -2.76 18.58 -7.94
N VAL A 325 -2.40 18.12 -9.16
CA VAL A 325 -1.19 18.56 -9.88
C VAL A 325 -1.44 19.82 -10.73
N LYS A 326 -2.65 20.02 -11.30
CA LYS A 326 -2.99 21.23 -12.08
C LYS A 326 -3.11 22.50 -11.22
N ALA A 327 -3.17 22.38 -9.91
CA ALA A 327 -3.29 23.52 -8.98
C ALA A 327 -1.94 24.22 -8.69
N LYS A 328 -0.94 24.04 -9.58
CA LYS A 328 0.38 24.72 -9.52
C LYS A 328 0.38 25.99 -10.36
#